data_6ae68982cfc97539610408338002b5ab
#
_entry.id   6ae68982cfc97539610408338002b5ab
#
_cell.length_a   1.000
_cell.length_b   1.000
_cell.length_c   1.000
_cell.angle_alpha   90.00
_cell.angle_beta   90.00
_cell.angle_gamma   90.00
#
_symmetry.space_group_name_H-M   'P 1'
#
loop_
_entity.id
_entity.type
_entity.pdbx_description
1 polymer ?
#
loop_
_entity_poly.entity_id
_entity_poly.type
_entity_poly.pdbx_seq_one_letter_code
_entity_poly.pdbx_strand_id
1 'polypeptide(L)'
;HGVNINDFYPKQSIPTKLSTPKLLMIAANGLGGQSAGFDRKGFTYGLALAAKYNLEITIAGPNFNKSFFNENLWMFNYPKLNLVFDTPNSELLKLYHQHDIFIHPTMLEAGHPNLTMIEAAAAGLPIIANWEHETTFHGAWRAPRDVFEMERGLKDIVSNYNFYKKRAIATAKELSWENRTKELIEIYKEYI
;
A
#
# COMPACT_ATOMS: atom_id res chain seq x y z
N HIS A 1 1.51 -14.73 4.22
CA HIS A 1 2.66 -13.86 3.91
C HIS A 1 3.30 -13.33 5.20
N GLY A 2 4.56 -12.98 5.14
CA GLY A 2 5.33 -12.37 6.20
C GLY A 2 6.26 -11.28 5.64
N VAL A 3 6.86 -10.50 6.53
CA VAL A 3 7.83 -9.45 6.19
C VAL A 3 9.10 -9.60 7.02
N ASN A 4 10.24 -9.29 6.44
CA ASN A 4 11.49 -9.12 7.19
C ASN A 4 11.53 -7.69 7.76
N ILE A 5 11.29 -7.55 9.05
CA ILE A 5 11.29 -6.25 9.74
C ILE A 5 12.68 -5.62 9.89
N ASN A 6 13.75 -6.35 9.54
CA ASN A 6 15.11 -5.80 9.46
C ASN A 6 15.37 -5.15 8.09
N ASP A 7 14.67 -5.60 7.04
CA ASP A 7 14.77 -5.01 5.69
C ASP A 7 13.77 -3.86 5.52
N PHE A 8 12.61 -3.95 6.19
CA PHE A 8 11.59 -2.91 6.18
C PHE A 8 11.37 -2.41 7.62
N TYR A 9 11.75 -1.18 7.88
CA TYR A 9 11.67 -0.54 9.19
C TYR A 9 11.20 0.91 9.09
N PRO A 10 10.62 1.48 10.15
CA PRO A 10 10.10 2.85 10.10
C PRO A 10 11.19 3.89 9.94
N LYS A 11 10.91 4.95 9.16
CA LYS A 11 11.81 6.11 9.13
C LYS A 11 11.93 6.75 10.52
N GLN A 12 13.13 7.20 10.87
CA GLN A 12 13.44 7.74 12.20
C GLN A 12 12.77 9.08 12.48
N SER A 13 12.65 9.95 11.46
CA SER A 13 11.97 11.23 11.60
C SER A 13 10.47 11.09 11.39
N ILE A 14 9.68 11.56 12.35
CA ILE A 14 8.23 11.58 12.26
C ILE A 14 7.79 13.03 12.19
N PRO A 15 7.06 13.46 11.15
CA PRO A 15 6.46 14.80 11.15
C PRO A 15 5.44 14.87 12.29
N THR A 16 5.51 15.94 13.06
CA THR A 16 4.55 16.20 14.17
C THR A 16 3.16 16.53 13.65
N LYS A 17 3.07 17.02 12.41
CA LYS A 17 1.82 17.35 11.72
C LYS A 17 1.98 17.06 10.22
N LEU A 18 1.04 16.31 9.67
CA LEU A 18 0.99 15.99 8.25
C LEU A 18 -0.01 16.95 7.56
N SER A 19 0.50 17.97 6.85
CA SER A 19 -0.36 18.94 6.15
C SER A 19 -0.64 18.55 4.70
N THR A 20 0.36 18.03 4.00
CA THR A 20 0.29 17.62 2.60
C THR A 20 0.94 16.25 2.43
N PRO A 21 0.21 15.15 2.70
CA PRO A 21 0.77 13.81 2.61
C PRO A 21 1.17 13.45 1.18
N LYS A 22 2.28 12.74 1.05
CA LYS A 22 2.70 12.09 -0.20
C LYS A 22 2.13 10.68 -0.22
N LEU A 23 1.41 10.36 -1.28
CA LEU A 23 0.74 9.08 -1.45
C LEU A 23 1.60 8.11 -2.26
N LEU A 24 1.58 6.83 -1.89
CA LEU A 24 2.29 5.76 -2.60
C LEU A 24 1.35 4.61 -2.94
N MET A 25 1.44 4.12 -4.16
CA MET A 25 0.89 2.84 -4.60
C MET A 25 2.01 1.98 -5.18
N ILE A 26 2.09 0.72 -4.78
CA ILE A 26 3.02 -0.25 -5.38
C ILE A 26 2.21 -1.45 -5.83
N ALA A 27 2.15 -1.68 -7.13
CA ALA A 27 1.33 -2.75 -7.66
C ALA A 27 1.68 -3.11 -9.11
N ALA A 28 1.42 -4.38 -9.46
CA ALA A 28 1.41 -4.84 -10.83
C ALA A 28 -0.04 -4.95 -11.33
N ASN A 29 -0.39 -4.25 -12.41
CA ASN A 29 -1.70 -4.37 -13.06
C ASN A 29 -1.63 -5.34 -14.25
N GLY A 30 -2.74 -6.00 -14.56
CA GLY A 30 -2.90 -6.72 -15.80
C GLY A 30 -2.20 -8.06 -15.96
N LEU A 31 -1.72 -8.69 -14.91
CA LEU A 31 -1.25 -10.07 -14.99
C LEU A 31 -2.42 -11.00 -15.31
N GLY A 32 -2.31 -11.71 -16.42
CA GLY A 32 -3.30 -12.70 -16.83
C GLY A 32 -4.06 -12.40 -18.10
N GLY A 33 -3.58 -11.51 -18.95
CA GLY A 33 -4.12 -11.26 -20.30
C GLY A 33 -5.56 -10.76 -20.31
N GLN A 34 -6.03 -10.19 -19.26
CA GLN A 34 -7.41 -9.76 -19.14
C GLN A 34 -7.53 -8.29 -19.42
N SER A 35 -8.06 -8.02 -20.56
CA SER A 35 -8.65 -6.78 -21.04
C SER A 35 -7.89 -5.51 -20.70
N ALA A 36 -7.22 -4.96 -21.71
CA ALA A 36 -6.96 -3.54 -21.81
C ALA A 36 -8.13 -2.77 -21.20
N GLY A 37 -7.85 -1.91 -20.21
CA GLY A 37 -8.87 -1.05 -19.62
C GLY A 37 -9.38 -1.42 -18.24
N PHE A 38 -9.13 -2.63 -17.73
CA PHE A 38 -9.55 -2.96 -16.35
C PHE A 38 -8.48 -2.61 -15.31
N ASP A 39 -8.74 -1.58 -14.53
CA ASP A 39 -7.88 -1.16 -13.45
C ASP A 39 -8.06 -2.03 -12.18
N ARG A 40 -7.53 -3.25 -12.22
CA ARG A 40 -7.62 -4.19 -11.10
C ARG A 40 -7.00 -3.66 -9.82
N LYS A 41 -5.92 -2.91 -9.94
CA LYS A 41 -5.18 -2.36 -8.80
C LYS A 41 -5.74 -1.04 -8.27
N GLY A 42 -6.67 -0.44 -8.99
CA GLY A 42 -7.34 0.77 -8.55
C GLY A 42 -6.48 2.03 -8.63
N PHE A 43 -5.57 2.10 -9.59
CA PHE A 43 -4.73 3.29 -9.81
C PHE A 43 -5.56 4.55 -9.99
N THR A 44 -6.69 4.42 -10.70
CA THR A 44 -7.61 5.54 -10.94
C THR A 44 -8.23 6.08 -9.67
N TYR A 45 -8.49 5.23 -8.67
CA TYR A 45 -9.04 5.66 -7.38
C TYR A 45 -8.00 6.42 -6.55
N GLY A 46 -6.77 5.90 -6.48
CA GLY A 46 -5.67 6.60 -5.81
C GLY A 46 -5.38 7.96 -6.46
N LEU A 47 -5.39 7.99 -7.81
CA LEU A 47 -5.18 9.22 -8.57
C LEU A 47 -6.32 10.23 -8.37
N ALA A 48 -7.58 9.79 -8.40
CA ALA A 48 -8.73 10.66 -8.15
C ALA A 48 -8.68 11.27 -6.73
N LEU A 49 -8.29 10.48 -5.72
CA LEU A 49 -8.07 10.97 -4.37
C LEU A 49 -6.96 12.03 -4.32
N ALA A 50 -5.81 11.74 -4.95
CA ALA A 50 -4.68 12.67 -5.00
C ALA A 50 -5.06 13.99 -5.71
N ALA A 51 -5.75 13.90 -6.85
CA ALA A 51 -6.19 15.06 -7.63
C ALA A 51 -7.16 15.93 -6.84
N LYS A 52 -8.13 15.32 -6.14
CA LYS A 52 -9.13 16.04 -5.33
C LYS A 52 -8.49 16.92 -4.25
N TYR A 53 -7.36 16.48 -3.68
CA TYR A 53 -6.64 17.18 -2.60
C TYR A 53 -5.34 17.85 -3.07
N ASN A 54 -5.07 17.83 -4.37
CA ASN A 54 -3.84 18.38 -4.96
C ASN A 54 -2.55 17.82 -4.32
N LEU A 55 -2.53 16.50 -4.03
CA LEU A 55 -1.43 15.80 -3.38
C LEU A 55 -0.46 15.17 -4.40
N GLU A 56 0.79 15.00 -4.01
CA GLU A 56 1.72 14.15 -4.75
C GLU A 56 1.32 12.68 -4.61
N ILE A 57 1.36 11.94 -5.71
CA ILE A 57 1.17 10.50 -5.72
C ILE A 57 2.23 9.82 -6.59
N THR A 58 2.86 8.80 -6.04
CA THR A 58 3.74 7.91 -6.79
C THR A 58 3.05 6.57 -7.01
N ILE A 59 3.04 6.11 -8.25
CA ILE A 59 2.62 4.76 -8.62
C ILE A 59 3.84 4.01 -9.09
N ALA A 60 4.23 2.96 -8.35
CA ALA A 60 5.37 2.13 -8.65
C ALA A 60 4.94 0.71 -9.05
N GLY A 61 5.67 0.10 -9.96
CA GLY A 61 5.37 -1.26 -10.41
C GLY A 61 6.32 -1.75 -11.50
N PRO A 62 6.07 -2.93 -12.04
CA PRO A 62 6.90 -3.49 -13.11
C PRO A 62 6.70 -2.72 -14.43
N ASN A 63 7.71 -2.82 -15.30
CA ASN A 63 7.78 -2.10 -16.56
C ASN A 63 6.58 -2.40 -17.50
N PHE A 64 6.02 -3.60 -17.44
CA PHE A 64 4.83 -3.93 -18.25
C PHE A 64 3.59 -3.09 -17.92
N ASN A 65 3.55 -2.42 -16.76
CA ASN A 65 2.49 -1.46 -16.46
C ASN A 65 2.50 -0.25 -17.41
N LYS A 66 3.61 0.02 -18.11
CA LYS A 66 3.69 1.13 -19.07
C LYS A 66 2.65 1.05 -20.16
N SER A 67 2.34 -0.15 -20.66
CA SER A 67 1.30 -0.32 -21.69
C SER A 67 -0.06 0.13 -21.15
N PHE A 68 -0.42 -0.29 -19.94
CA PHE A 68 -1.66 0.14 -19.30
C PHE A 68 -1.74 1.66 -19.14
N PHE A 69 -0.68 2.31 -18.69
CA PHE A 69 -0.65 3.77 -18.55
C PHE A 69 -0.72 4.47 -19.89
N ASN A 70 0.01 3.99 -20.91
CA ASN A 70 0.01 4.58 -22.25
C ASN A 70 -1.36 4.47 -22.95
N GLU A 71 -2.06 3.35 -22.78
CA GLU A 71 -3.40 3.14 -23.33
C GLU A 71 -4.47 4.01 -22.64
N ASN A 72 -4.19 4.49 -21.43
CA ASN A 72 -5.11 5.22 -20.59
C ASN A 72 -4.59 6.61 -20.18
N LEU A 73 -3.70 7.22 -20.97
CA LEU A 73 -3.06 8.51 -20.66
C LEU A 73 -4.03 9.62 -20.28
N TRP A 74 -5.23 9.63 -20.86
CA TRP A 74 -6.27 10.60 -20.54
C TRP A 74 -6.72 10.54 -19.06
N MET A 75 -6.65 9.38 -18.43
CA MET A 75 -6.94 9.19 -16.99
C MET A 75 -5.77 9.59 -16.10
N PHE A 76 -4.54 9.53 -16.63
CA PHE A 76 -3.31 9.72 -15.85
C PHE A 76 -2.64 11.08 -16.11
N ASN A 77 -3.31 12.01 -16.75
CA ASN A 77 -2.80 13.37 -16.96
C ASN A 77 -2.95 14.23 -15.69
N TYR A 78 -2.19 13.87 -14.65
CA TYR A 78 -2.17 14.57 -13.39
C TYR A 78 -0.76 15.12 -13.10
N PRO A 79 -0.58 16.46 -12.92
CA PRO A 79 0.74 17.09 -12.84
C PRO A 79 1.62 16.63 -11.67
N LYS A 80 1.00 16.10 -10.60
CA LYS A 80 1.72 15.60 -9.41
C LYS A 80 1.78 14.08 -9.34
N LEU A 81 1.52 13.39 -10.46
CA LEU A 81 1.74 11.96 -10.60
C LEU A 81 3.20 11.68 -10.94
N ASN A 82 3.82 10.79 -10.16
CA ASN A 82 5.12 10.21 -10.46
C ASN A 82 4.96 8.71 -10.77
N LEU A 83 5.47 8.26 -11.92
CA LEU A 83 5.49 6.85 -12.31
C LEU A 83 6.89 6.29 -12.16
N VAL A 84 7.03 5.22 -11.40
CA VAL A 84 8.31 4.55 -11.12
C VAL A 84 8.21 3.09 -11.55
N PHE A 85 9.11 2.65 -12.41
CA PHE A 85 9.10 1.29 -12.95
C PHE A 85 10.35 0.52 -12.57
N ASP A 86 10.16 -0.79 -12.31
CA ASP A 86 11.22 -1.75 -12.03
C ASP A 86 12.16 -1.35 -10.87
N THR A 87 11.58 -0.84 -9.78
CA THR A 87 12.34 -0.53 -8.56
C THR A 87 12.98 -1.82 -8.01
N PRO A 88 14.31 -1.87 -7.85
CA PRO A 88 14.96 -2.99 -7.21
C PRO A 88 14.48 -3.19 -5.76
N ASN A 89 14.40 -4.43 -5.30
CA ASN A 89 13.99 -4.73 -3.92
C ASN A 89 14.82 -3.98 -2.86
N SER A 90 16.12 -3.79 -3.13
CA SER A 90 17.04 -3.03 -2.26
C SER A 90 16.68 -1.54 -2.13
N GLU A 91 15.88 -1.00 -3.05
CA GLU A 91 15.46 0.41 -3.04
C GLU A 91 14.00 0.61 -2.59
N LEU A 92 13.24 -0.47 -2.42
CA LEU A 92 11.83 -0.37 -2.02
C LEU A 92 11.66 0.34 -0.67
N LEU A 93 12.51 0.04 0.32
CA LEU A 93 12.45 0.73 1.61
C LEU A 93 12.60 2.25 1.47
N LYS A 94 13.54 2.69 0.62
CA LYS A 94 13.72 4.12 0.34
C LYS A 94 12.47 4.73 -0.28
N LEU A 95 11.83 4.00 -1.19
CA LEU A 95 10.58 4.44 -1.80
C LEU A 95 9.48 4.60 -0.74
N TYR A 96 9.30 3.61 0.15
CA TYR A 96 8.36 3.74 1.27
C TYR A 96 8.70 4.94 2.15
N HIS A 97 9.97 5.16 2.50
CA HIS A 97 10.39 6.27 3.36
C HIS A 97 10.20 7.67 2.75
N GLN A 98 10.07 7.78 1.43
CA GLN A 98 9.83 9.05 0.74
C GLN A 98 8.35 9.47 0.79
N HIS A 99 7.46 8.60 1.26
CA HIS A 99 6.01 8.81 1.28
C HIS A 99 5.45 8.75 2.70
N ASP A 100 4.18 9.11 2.83
CA ASP A 100 3.51 9.24 4.11
C ASP A 100 2.32 8.30 4.28
N ILE A 101 1.58 8.00 3.23
CA ILE A 101 0.41 7.13 3.24
C ILE A 101 0.47 6.16 2.07
N PHE A 102 0.23 4.89 2.34
CA PHE A 102 0.12 3.84 1.32
C PHE A 102 -1.33 3.64 0.91
N ILE A 103 -1.59 3.62 -0.41
CA ILE A 103 -2.94 3.46 -0.98
C ILE A 103 -3.00 2.12 -1.72
N HIS A 104 -3.98 1.26 -1.37
CA HIS A 104 -4.12 -0.07 -1.94
C HIS A 104 -5.58 -0.43 -2.26
N PRO A 105 -6.25 0.24 -3.19
CA PRO A 105 -7.65 0.02 -3.56
C PRO A 105 -7.80 -1.12 -4.56
N THR A 106 -7.15 -2.23 -4.29
CA THR A 106 -7.08 -3.38 -5.21
C THR A 106 -8.34 -4.25 -5.12
N MET A 107 -8.62 -5.02 -6.17
CA MET A 107 -9.60 -6.10 -6.21
C MET A 107 -8.89 -7.41 -6.56
N LEU A 108 -9.48 -8.53 -6.18
CA LEU A 108 -9.05 -9.88 -6.57
C LEU A 108 -7.57 -10.13 -6.21
N GLU A 109 -7.22 -9.95 -4.96
CA GLU A 109 -5.91 -10.34 -4.45
C GLU A 109 -5.89 -11.83 -4.08
N ALA A 110 -4.80 -12.51 -4.47
CA ALA A 110 -4.62 -13.94 -4.21
C ALA A 110 -4.33 -14.27 -2.74
N GLY A 111 -4.11 -13.27 -1.90
CA GLY A 111 -3.85 -13.43 -0.48
C GLY A 111 -3.88 -12.11 0.27
N HIS A 112 -4.34 -12.16 1.50
CA HIS A 112 -4.38 -11.01 2.40
C HIS A 112 -3.71 -11.34 3.74
N PRO A 113 -3.03 -10.32 4.33
CA PRO A 113 -2.68 -9.06 3.69
C PRO A 113 -1.66 -9.25 2.55
N ASN A 114 -1.70 -8.38 1.56
CA ASN A 114 -0.75 -8.38 0.45
C ASN A 114 0.66 -7.98 0.93
N LEU A 115 1.72 -8.49 0.29
CA LEU A 115 3.11 -8.20 0.67
C LEU A 115 3.41 -6.70 0.75
N THR A 116 3.00 -5.94 -0.27
CA THR A 116 3.26 -4.49 -0.29
C THR A 116 2.56 -3.74 0.83
N MET A 117 1.41 -4.24 1.32
CA MET A 117 0.75 -3.69 2.51
C MET A 117 1.57 -3.96 3.77
N ILE A 118 2.10 -5.18 3.92
CA ILE A 118 2.89 -5.54 5.12
C ILE A 118 4.22 -4.77 5.12
N GLU A 119 4.86 -4.63 3.96
CA GLU A 119 6.08 -3.85 3.77
C GLU A 119 5.85 -2.36 4.08
N ALA A 120 4.78 -1.77 3.55
CA ALA A 120 4.38 -0.40 3.86
C ALA A 120 4.15 -0.19 5.37
N ALA A 121 3.46 -1.15 6.01
CA ALA A 121 3.22 -1.12 7.45
C ALA A 121 4.53 -1.22 8.24
N ALA A 122 5.45 -2.11 7.84
CA ALA A 122 6.76 -2.25 8.46
C ALA A 122 7.61 -0.97 8.31
N ALA A 123 7.53 -0.31 7.15
CA ALA A 123 8.15 1.00 6.92
C ALA A 123 7.45 2.14 7.67
N GLY A 124 6.34 1.85 8.36
CA GLY A 124 5.60 2.79 9.20
C GLY A 124 4.64 3.70 8.45
N LEU A 125 4.17 3.30 7.28
CA LEU A 125 3.13 4.03 6.56
C LEU A 125 1.73 3.60 7.03
N PRO A 126 0.86 4.52 7.45
CA PRO A 126 -0.57 4.28 7.49
C PRO A 126 -1.10 3.88 6.11
N ILE A 127 -2.15 3.08 6.08
CA ILE A 127 -2.65 2.47 4.85
C ILE A 127 -4.13 2.77 4.66
N ILE A 128 -4.52 3.11 3.43
CA ILE A 128 -5.92 3.09 2.97
C ILE A 128 -6.03 1.93 1.98
N ALA A 129 -6.82 0.91 2.30
CA ALA A 129 -6.90 -0.27 1.47
C ALA A 129 -8.32 -0.81 1.34
N ASN A 130 -8.60 -1.39 0.18
CA ASN A 130 -9.73 -2.26 -0.02
C ASN A 130 -9.30 -3.71 0.19
N TRP A 131 -10.08 -4.49 0.95
CA TRP A 131 -9.97 -5.94 1.00
C TRP A 131 -11.34 -6.56 1.30
N GLU A 132 -11.56 -7.72 0.72
CA GLU A 132 -12.85 -8.40 0.77
C GLU A 132 -12.98 -9.40 1.94
N HIS A 133 -11.84 -9.76 2.57
CA HIS A 133 -11.80 -10.76 3.63
C HIS A 133 -11.79 -10.12 5.03
N GLU A 134 -12.33 -10.84 6.02
CA GLU A 134 -12.42 -10.41 7.43
C GLU A 134 -11.07 -10.37 8.17
N THR A 135 -9.95 -10.52 7.47
CA THR A 135 -8.64 -10.42 8.09
C THR A 135 -8.42 -9.05 8.68
N THR A 136 -8.19 -9.02 9.98
CA THR A 136 -7.91 -7.78 10.73
C THR A 136 -6.52 -7.27 10.42
N PHE A 137 -6.42 -6.26 9.56
CA PHE A 137 -5.19 -5.50 9.37
C PHE A 137 -5.33 -4.18 10.13
N HIS A 138 -4.94 -4.18 11.41
CA HIS A 138 -5.19 -3.07 12.33
C HIS A 138 -4.50 -1.75 11.98
N GLY A 139 -3.47 -1.79 11.13
CA GLY A 139 -2.73 -0.61 10.68
C GLY A 139 -3.33 0.12 9.47
N ALA A 140 -4.46 -0.34 8.97
CA ALA A 140 -5.08 0.23 7.78
C ALA A 140 -6.49 0.76 8.06
N TRP A 141 -6.85 1.80 7.32
CA TRP A 141 -8.24 2.20 7.11
C TRP A 141 -8.83 1.34 6.00
N ARG A 142 -9.86 0.57 6.30
CA ARG A 142 -10.59 -0.19 5.29
C ARG A 142 -11.55 0.72 4.54
N ALA A 143 -11.34 0.86 3.25
CA ALA A 143 -12.24 1.60 2.37
C ALA A 143 -12.64 0.72 1.18
N PRO A 144 -13.91 0.66 0.79
CA PRO A 144 -14.27 0.12 -0.51
C PRO A 144 -13.61 0.94 -1.63
N ARG A 145 -13.69 0.44 -2.87
CA ARG A 145 -13.21 1.19 -4.06
C ARG A 145 -14.17 2.35 -4.36
N ASP A 146 -14.19 3.30 -3.46
CA ASP A 146 -14.99 4.52 -3.51
C ASP A 146 -14.12 5.70 -3.03
N VAL A 147 -14.06 6.74 -3.85
CA VAL A 147 -13.21 7.91 -3.56
C VAL A 147 -13.69 8.66 -2.31
N PHE A 148 -14.98 8.65 -1.99
CA PHE A 148 -15.51 9.32 -0.80
C PHE A 148 -15.12 8.57 0.48
N GLU A 149 -15.17 7.24 0.47
CA GLU A 149 -14.72 6.43 1.61
C GLU A 149 -13.21 6.51 1.80
N MET A 150 -12.44 6.50 0.70
CA MET A 150 -10.98 6.73 0.75
C MET A 150 -10.66 8.14 1.27
N GLU A 151 -11.46 9.15 0.92
CA GLU A 151 -11.34 10.52 1.45
C GLU A 151 -11.55 10.55 2.97
N ARG A 152 -12.57 9.84 3.47
CA ARG A 152 -12.79 9.72 4.92
C ARG A 152 -11.56 9.13 5.61
N GLY A 153 -11.02 8.05 5.03
CA GLY A 153 -9.78 7.44 5.51
C GLY A 153 -8.59 8.39 5.49
N LEU A 154 -8.42 9.15 4.41
CA LEU A 154 -7.34 10.15 4.30
C LEU A 154 -7.45 11.20 5.41
N LYS A 155 -8.64 11.77 5.63
CA LYS A 155 -8.88 12.80 6.66
C LYS A 155 -8.62 12.27 8.06
N ASP A 156 -9.08 11.06 8.35
CA ASP A 156 -8.89 10.45 9.66
C ASP A 156 -7.41 10.10 9.90
N ILE A 157 -6.73 9.50 8.93
CA ILE A 157 -5.29 9.21 9.02
C ILE A 157 -4.48 10.49 9.21
N VAL A 158 -4.75 11.55 8.46
CA VAL A 158 -4.03 12.83 8.60
C VAL A 158 -4.23 13.42 9.99
N SER A 159 -5.45 13.36 10.53
CA SER A 159 -5.78 13.86 11.87
C SER A 159 -5.16 13.02 12.99
N ASN A 160 -5.00 11.70 12.77
CA ASN A 160 -4.55 10.72 13.75
C ASN A 160 -3.28 9.98 13.29
N TYR A 161 -2.40 10.65 12.54
CA TYR A 161 -1.27 10.03 11.84
C TYR A 161 -0.41 9.12 12.70
N ASN A 162 0.00 9.59 13.88
CA ASN A 162 0.83 8.83 14.79
C ASN A 162 0.13 7.57 15.34
N PHE A 163 -1.18 7.61 15.53
CA PHE A 163 -1.97 6.45 15.93
C PHE A 163 -1.93 5.37 14.84
N TYR A 164 -2.25 5.72 13.59
CA TYR A 164 -2.23 4.77 12.48
C TYR A 164 -0.83 4.23 12.19
N LYS A 165 0.19 5.09 12.26
CA LYS A 165 1.59 4.68 12.11
C LYS A 165 2.00 3.63 13.14
N LYS A 166 1.70 3.87 14.43
CA LYS A 166 2.00 2.91 15.50
C LYS A 166 1.29 1.57 15.28
N ARG A 167 0.04 1.60 14.87
CA ARG A 167 -0.74 0.40 14.58
C ARG A 167 -0.19 -0.36 13.37
N ALA A 168 0.18 0.34 12.30
CA ALA A 168 0.82 -0.27 11.13
C ALA A 168 2.08 -1.04 11.53
N ILE A 169 2.99 -0.40 12.28
CA ILE A 169 4.23 -1.01 12.78
C ILE A 169 3.94 -2.23 13.67
N ALA A 170 2.96 -2.13 14.56
CA ALA A 170 2.57 -3.24 15.42
C ALA A 170 2.07 -4.44 14.61
N THR A 171 1.17 -4.19 13.64
CA THR A 171 0.65 -5.22 12.74
C THR A 171 1.76 -5.88 11.91
N ALA A 172 2.71 -5.10 11.40
CA ALA A 172 3.85 -5.65 10.64
C ALA A 172 4.74 -6.56 11.52
N LYS A 173 4.93 -6.22 12.80
CA LYS A 173 5.67 -7.08 13.75
C LYS A 173 4.94 -8.41 13.98
N GLU A 174 3.63 -8.38 14.14
CA GLU A 174 2.81 -9.60 14.25
C GLU A 174 2.93 -10.48 12.99
N LEU A 175 3.01 -9.84 11.81
CA LEU A 175 3.15 -10.49 10.51
C LEU A 175 4.62 -10.69 10.08
N SER A 176 5.59 -10.57 10.98
CA SER A 176 6.99 -10.84 10.66
C SER A 176 7.22 -12.31 10.31
N TRP A 177 8.20 -12.57 9.45
CA TRP A 177 8.61 -13.96 9.13
C TRP A 177 8.96 -14.76 10.38
N GLU A 178 9.58 -14.12 11.38
CA GLU A 178 9.90 -14.76 12.65
C GLU A 178 8.63 -15.29 13.33
N ASN A 179 7.58 -14.48 13.46
CA ASN A 179 6.34 -14.88 14.10
C ASN A 179 5.57 -15.91 13.25
N ARG A 180 5.53 -15.72 11.93
CA ARG A 180 4.90 -16.69 11.03
C ARG A 180 5.58 -18.07 11.07
N THR A 181 6.90 -18.10 11.21
CA THR A 181 7.64 -19.34 11.37
C THR A 181 7.31 -20.02 12.70
N LYS A 182 7.19 -19.26 13.80
CA LYS A 182 6.77 -19.82 15.10
C LYS A 182 5.37 -20.43 15.01
N GLU A 183 4.41 -19.72 14.44
CA GLU A 183 3.05 -20.22 14.22
C GLU A 183 3.06 -21.52 13.40
N LEU A 184 3.84 -21.61 12.35
CA LEU A 184 3.96 -22.79 11.52
C LEU A 184 4.56 -23.97 12.28
N ILE A 185 5.58 -23.74 13.10
CA ILE A 185 6.20 -24.78 13.95
C ILE A 185 5.18 -25.32 14.94
N GLU A 186 4.35 -24.49 15.57
CA GLU A 186 3.32 -24.96 16.51
C GLU A 186 2.29 -25.85 15.79
N ILE A 187 1.85 -25.47 14.59
CA ILE A 187 0.97 -26.31 13.77
C ILE A 187 1.61 -27.67 13.50
N TYR A 188 2.89 -27.72 13.10
CA TYR A 188 3.55 -29.00 12.85
C TYR A 188 3.66 -29.90 14.08
N LYS A 189 3.84 -29.33 15.28
CA LYS A 189 3.87 -30.10 16.54
C LYS A 189 2.56 -30.81 16.86
N GLU A 190 1.44 -30.32 16.36
CA GLU A 190 0.12 -30.98 16.54
C GLU A 190 -0.03 -32.26 15.71
N TYR A 191 0.84 -32.47 14.70
CA TYR A 191 0.79 -33.62 13.77
C TYR A 191 1.93 -34.63 13.95
N ILE A 192 2.83 -34.38 14.89
CA ILE A 192 3.97 -35.25 15.25
C ILE A 192 3.75 -35.83 16.65
#